data_3ebbf8f9e6554df458156115342a4097
#
_entry.id   3ebbf8f9e6554df458156115342a4097
#
_cell.length_a   1.000
_cell.length_b   1.000
_cell.length_c   1.000
_cell.angle_alpha   90.00
_cell.angle_beta   90.00
_cell.angle_gamma   90.00
#
_symmetry.space_group_name_H-M   'P 1'
#
loop_
_entity.id
_entity.type
_entity.pdbx_description
1 polymer ?
#
loop_
_entity_poly.entity_id
_entity_poly.type
_entity_poly.pdbx_seq_one_letter_code
_entity_poly.pdbx_strand_id
1 'polypeptide(L)'
;MGKFEKQETGIEGLYVIKPTVFEDNRGFFMETYQKQDFAAIGIAQEFVQDNQSGSTKGVLRGLHFQKEYAQSKLVRVIKGAVYDVAVDLRRDSKTYGKYYGVILTEENKLQFFIPKGF
;
A
#
# COMPACT_ATOMS: atom_id res chain seq x y z
N MET A 1 2.99 -10.44 18.87
CA MET A 1 3.62 -10.01 17.62
C MET A 1 2.64 -10.14 16.47
N GLY A 2 2.42 -9.06 15.75
CA GLY A 2 1.45 -9.03 14.66
C GLY A 2 2.01 -9.66 13.38
N LYS A 3 1.09 -10.02 12.46
CA LYS A 3 1.44 -10.57 11.16
C LYS A 3 1.87 -9.51 10.16
N PHE A 4 1.64 -8.24 10.49
CA PHE A 4 1.96 -7.10 9.64
C PHE A 4 2.76 -6.09 10.42
N GLU A 5 3.82 -5.58 9.82
CA GLU A 5 4.62 -4.51 10.38
C GLU A 5 4.33 -3.23 9.60
N LYS A 6 3.97 -2.18 10.34
CA LYS A 6 3.65 -0.89 9.75
C LYS A 6 4.89 0.00 9.82
N GLN A 7 5.34 0.49 8.67
CA GLN A 7 6.48 1.39 8.56
C GLN A 7 5.98 2.80 8.24
N GLU A 8 6.41 3.77 9.04
CA GLU A 8 6.08 5.17 8.83
C GLU A 8 6.79 5.73 7.60
N THR A 9 6.14 6.68 6.93
CA THR A 9 6.72 7.34 5.76
C THR A 9 7.08 8.81 6.01
N GLY A 10 6.71 9.33 7.18
CA GLY A 10 6.81 10.76 7.48
C GLY A 10 5.57 11.54 7.08
N ILE A 11 4.63 10.93 6.38
CA ILE A 11 3.33 11.50 6.04
C ILE A 11 2.27 10.72 6.82
N GLU A 12 1.52 11.43 7.66
CA GLU A 12 0.55 10.78 8.55
C GLU A 12 -0.50 10.00 7.76
N GLY A 13 -0.73 8.76 8.16
CA GLY A 13 -1.72 7.89 7.56
C GLY A 13 -1.23 7.11 6.36
N LEU A 14 -0.06 7.45 5.82
CA LEU A 14 0.56 6.78 4.68
C LEU A 14 1.62 5.82 5.20
N TYR A 15 1.47 4.54 4.90
CA TYR A 15 2.33 3.50 5.49
C TYR A 15 2.82 2.51 4.45
N VAL A 16 4.03 2.01 4.67
CA VAL A 16 4.51 0.78 4.02
C VAL A 16 4.22 -0.37 4.97
N ILE A 17 3.61 -1.42 4.46
CA ILE A 17 3.23 -2.59 5.25
C ILE A 17 4.12 -3.76 4.85
N LYS A 18 4.71 -4.39 5.84
CA LYS A 18 5.54 -5.58 5.63
C LYS A 18 4.81 -6.79 6.21
N PRO A 19 4.28 -7.69 5.37
CA PRO A 19 3.64 -8.91 5.88
C PRO A 19 4.68 -9.90 6.39
N THR A 20 4.24 -10.80 7.27
CA THR A 20 5.05 -11.93 7.67
C THR A 20 5.02 -12.97 6.56
N VAL A 21 6.20 -13.38 6.10
CA VAL A 21 6.33 -14.37 5.03
C VAL A 21 6.88 -15.67 5.63
N PHE A 22 6.19 -16.77 5.38
CA PHE A 22 6.61 -18.10 5.81
C PHE A 22 7.19 -18.82 4.61
N GLU A 23 8.46 -19.16 4.67
CA GLU A 23 9.17 -19.81 3.56
C GLU A 23 9.60 -21.22 3.93
N ASP A 24 9.56 -22.11 2.94
CA ASP A 24 10.16 -23.44 3.00
C ASP A 24 10.63 -23.84 1.60
N ASN A 25 11.05 -25.10 1.43
CA ASN A 25 11.59 -25.56 0.14
C ASN A 25 10.55 -25.66 -0.98
N ARG A 26 9.26 -25.48 -0.67
CA ARG A 26 8.19 -25.46 -1.68
C ARG A 26 7.88 -24.05 -2.17
N GLY A 27 8.36 -23.00 -1.47
CA GLY A 27 8.08 -21.61 -1.79
C GLY A 27 7.71 -20.83 -0.54
N PHE A 28 6.67 -20.01 -0.63
CA PHE A 28 6.30 -19.15 0.49
C PHE A 28 4.78 -19.10 0.66
N PHE A 29 4.39 -18.70 1.86
CA PHE A 29 2.99 -18.41 2.20
C PHE A 29 2.96 -17.13 3.01
N MET A 30 1.98 -16.27 2.75
CA MET A 30 1.75 -15.06 3.55
C MET A 30 0.27 -14.69 3.49
N GLU A 31 -0.22 -14.08 4.58
CA GLU A 31 -1.47 -13.36 4.51
C GLU A 31 -1.19 -11.98 3.93
N THR A 32 -2.02 -11.51 3.02
CA THR A 32 -1.86 -10.20 2.40
C THR A 32 -2.79 -9.16 2.98
N TYR A 33 -3.88 -9.59 3.59
CA TYR A 33 -4.80 -8.71 4.31
C TYR A 33 -5.63 -9.52 5.29
N GLN A 34 -5.78 -8.99 6.50
CA GLN A 34 -6.70 -9.52 7.50
C GLN A 34 -7.23 -8.34 8.30
N LYS A 35 -8.55 -8.18 8.30
CA LYS A 35 -9.22 -6.99 8.83
C LYS A 35 -8.83 -6.67 10.27
N GLN A 36 -8.84 -7.68 11.15
CA GLN A 36 -8.55 -7.48 12.56
C GLN A 36 -7.09 -7.16 12.82
N ASP A 37 -6.18 -7.80 12.09
CA ASP A 37 -4.75 -7.56 12.22
C ASP A 37 -4.37 -6.17 11.70
N PHE A 38 -5.03 -5.70 10.63
CA PHE A 38 -4.83 -4.35 10.13
C PHE A 38 -5.38 -3.32 11.12
N ALA A 39 -6.55 -3.58 11.71
CA ALA A 39 -7.10 -2.70 12.74
C ALA A 39 -6.16 -2.58 13.94
N ALA A 40 -5.48 -3.67 14.30
CA ALA A 40 -4.54 -3.68 15.43
C ALA A 40 -3.31 -2.79 15.17
N ILE A 41 -2.95 -2.53 13.92
CA ILE A 41 -1.85 -1.61 13.59
C ILE A 41 -2.36 -0.22 13.19
N GLY A 42 -3.64 0.07 13.41
CA GLY A 42 -4.20 1.39 13.20
C GLY A 42 -4.86 1.61 11.84
N ILE A 43 -5.02 0.56 11.04
CA ILE A 43 -5.71 0.65 9.75
C ILE A 43 -7.07 0.00 9.90
N ALA A 44 -8.07 0.84 10.22
CA ALA A 44 -9.42 0.37 10.53
C ALA A 44 -10.31 0.23 9.28
N GLN A 45 -9.85 0.67 8.14
CA GLN A 45 -10.61 0.59 6.89
C GLN A 45 -10.86 -0.87 6.51
N GLU A 46 -12.04 -1.11 5.95
CA GLU A 46 -12.39 -2.42 5.42
C GLU A 46 -12.26 -2.36 3.89
N PHE A 47 -11.49 -3.27 3.32
CA PHE A 47 -11.31 -3.34 1.87
C PHE A 47 -12.36 -4.28 1.31
N VAL A 48 -13.18 -3.75 0.42
CA VAL A 48 -14.36 -4.46 -0.10
C VAL A 48 -14.27 -4.71 -1.60
N GLN A 49 -13.22 -4.26 -2.24
CA GLN A 49 -13.00 -4.42 -3.68
C GLN A 49 -11.54 -4.68 -3.94
N ASP A 50 -11.26 -5.64 -4.82
CA ASP A 50 -9.91 -6.03 -5.18
C ASP A 50 -9.78 -5.95 -6.70
N ASN A 51 -8.78 -5.19 -7.17
CA ASN A 51 -8.50 -5.03 -8.59
C ASN A 51 -7.06 -5.43 -8.88
N GLN A 52 -6.84 -5.97 -10.05
CA GLN A 52 -5.50 -6.32 -10.50
C GLN A 52 -5.28 -5.74 -11.90
N SER A 53 -4.12 -5.15 -12.12
CA SER A 53 -3.74 -4.65 -13.44
C SER A 53 -2.36 -5.15 -13.81
N GLY A 54 -2.12 -5.25 -15.10
CA GLY A 54 -0.80 -5.58 -15.64
C GLY A 54 -0.36 -4.51 -16.61
N SER A 55 0.96 -4.29 -16.69
CA SER A 55 1.55 -3.32 -17.59
C SER A 55 2.87 -3.85 -18.11
N THR A 56 3.22 -3.46 -19.33
CA THR A 56 4.54 -3.73 -19.87
C THR A 56 5.55 -2.74 -19.29
N LYS A 57 6.83 -3.11 -19.35
CA LYS A 57 7.91 -2.25 -18.84
C LYS A 57 7.85 -0.86 -19.50
N GLY A 58 8.06 0.16 -18.70
CA GLY A 58 8.12 1.54 -19.18
C GLY A 58 6.78 2.26 -19.16
N VAL A 59 5.69 1.59 -18.75
CA VAL A 59 4.38 2.24 -18.66
C VAL A 59 4.30 3.10 -17.43
N LEU A 60 3.83 4.34 -17.60
CA LEU A 60 3.51 5.27 -16.53
C LEU A 60 1.99 5.41 -16.45
N ARG A 61 1.45 5.25 -15.25
CA ARG A 61 0.03 5.49 -14.97
C ARG A 61 -0.10 6.53 -13.87
N GLY A 62 -0.89 7.54 -14.12
CA GLY A 62 -1.18 8.56 -13.12
C GLY A 62 -0.58 9.91 -13.47
N LEU A 63 -0.59 10.84 -12.54
CA LEU A 63 -1.16 10.69 -11.19
C LEU A 63 -2.68 10.74 -11.25
N HIS A 64 -3.34 10.04 -10.32
CA HIS A 64 -4.79 9.99 -10.25
C HIS A 64 -5.26 10.38 -8.85
N PHE A 65 -6.43 11.05 -8.76
CA PHE A 65 -7.09 11.24 -7.48
C PHE A 65 -8.60 11.25 -7.70
N GLN A 66 -9.34 11.08 -6.61
CA GLN A 66 -10.78 10.99 -6.68
C GLN A 66 -11.39 11.91 -5.63
N LYS A 67 -12.13 12.93 -6.07
CA LYS A 67 -12.81 13.89 -5.19
C LYS A 67 -14.02 13.26 -4.50
N GLU A 68 -14.87 12.60 -5.28
CA GLU A 68 -16.06 11.92 -4.78
C GLU A 68 -15.75 10.45 -4.62
N TYR A 69 -16.34 9.84 -3.56
CA TYR A 69 -16.11 8.43 -3.25
C TYR A 69 -14.63 8.10 -3.09
N ALA A 70 -13.88 9.02 -2.47
CA ALA A 70 -12.46 8.81 -2.21
C ALA A 70 -12.24 7.51 -1.45
N GLN A 71 -11.21 6.78 -1.84
CA GLN A 71 -10.96 5.42 -1.35
C GLN A 71 -9.58 5.32 -0.71
N SER A 72 -9.49 4.56 0.37
CA SER A 72 -8.20 4.05 0.83
C SER A 72 -7.80 2.88 -0.04
N LYS A 73 -6.50 2.73 -0.28
CA LYS A 73 -5.97 1.69 -1.16
C LYS A 73 -4.85 0.93 -0.46
N LEU A 74 -4.82 -0.36 -0.72
CA LEU A 74 -3.72 -1.22 -0.32
C LEU A 74 -3.13 -1.83 -1.59
N VAL A 75 -1.90 -1.45 -1.92
CA VAL A 75 -1.26 -1.82 -3.19
C VAL A 75 -0.15 -2.82 -2.93
N ARG A 76 -0.09 -3.88 -3.73
CA ARG A 76 1.02 -4.83 -3.71
C ARG A 76 1.33 -5.30 -5.13
N VAL A 77 2.53 -5.81 -5.33
CA VAL A 77 2.98 -6.31 -6.62
C VAL A 77 3.07 -7.84 -6.55
N ILE A 78 2.38 -8.51 -7.46
CA ILE A 78 2.37 -9.98 -7.54
C ILE A 78 3.53 -10.45 -8.40
N LYS A 79 3.85 -9.72 -9.47
CA LYS A 79 4.92 -10.09 -10.40
C LYS A 79 5.63 -8.84 -10.88
N GLY A 80 6.96 -8.87 -10.84
CA GLY A 80 7.79 -7.77 -11.30
C GLY A 80 8.02 -6.72 -10.23
N ALA A 81 8.13 -5.46 -10.66
CA ALA A 81 8.44 -4.33 -9.80
C ALA A 81 7.72 -3.08 -10.27
N VAL A 82 7.28 -2.27 -9.33
CA VAL A 82 6.59 -1.00 -9.59
C VAL A 82 7.13 0.05 -8.61
N TYR A 83 7.39 1.26 -9.12
CA TYR A 83 7.61 2.42 -8.28
C TYR A 83 6.28 3.14 -8.10
N ASP A 84 5.76 3.13 -6.88
CA ASP A 84 4.45 3.71 -6.55
C ASP A 84 4.65 4.98 -5.74
N VAL A 85 3.97 6.05 -6.13
CA VAL A 85 4.10 7.36 -5.50
C VAL A 85 2.72 7.82 -5.05
N ALA A 86 2.64 8.27 -3.80
CA ALA A 86 1.43 8.88 -3.25
C ALA A 86 1.71 10.32 -2.85
N VAL A 87 0.83 11.23 -3.24
CA VAL A 87 0.93 12.65 -2.95
C VAL A 87 -0.18 13.01 -1.96
N ASP A 88 0.19 13.70 -0.88
CA ASP A 88 -0.77 14.16 0.12
C ASP A 88 -1.55 15.36 -0.41
N LEU A 89 -2.82 15.16 -0.68
CA LEU A 89 -3.71 16.20 -1.17
C LEU A 89 -4.73 16.67 -0.11
N ARG A 90 -4.51 16.30 1.14
CA ARG A 90 -5.38 16.73 2.25
C ARG A 90 -5.02 18.16 2.61
N ARG A 91 -5.96 19.10 2.39
CA ARG A 91 -5.71 20.54 2.53
C ARG A 91 -5.27 20.95 3.94
N ASP A 92 -5.77 20.26 4.96
CA ASP A 92 -5.46 20.59 6.36
C ASP A 92 -4.25 19.81 6.89
N SER A 93 -3.60 19.03 6.04
CA SER A 93 -2.43 18.25 6.43
C SER A 93 -1.18 19.11 6.49
N LYS A 94 -0.34 18.86 7.51
CA LYS A 94 0.97 19.50 7.62
C LYS A 94 1.89 19.14 6.47
N THR A 95 1.60 18.04 5.77
CA THR A 95 2.40 17.56 4.65
C THR A 95 1.68 17.71 3.32
N TYR A 96 0.71 18.65 3.24
CA TYR A 96 -0.02 18.91 2.00
C TYR A 96 0.96 19.17 0.85
N GLY A 97 0.78 18.46 -0.26
CA GLY A 97 1.63 18.58 -1.44
C GLY A 97 2.91 17.76 -1.38
N LYS A 98 3.25 17.18 -0.24
CA LYS A 98 4.40 16.28 -0.14
C LYS A 98 4.06 14.91 -0.67
N TYR A 99 5.08 14.19 -1.10
CA TYR A 99 4.90 12.85 -1.65
C TYR A 99 5.89 11.87 -1.04
N TYR A 100 5.55 10.60 -1.18
CA TYR A 100 6.43 9.50 -0.80
C TYR A 100 6.35 8.42 -1.88
N GLY A 101 7.50 7.91 -2.30
CA GLY A 101 7.58 6.86 -3.29
C GLY A 101 8.21 5.61 -2.70
N VAL A 102 7.72 4.45 -3.14
CA VAL A 102 8.23 3.16 -2.70
C VAL A 102 8.30 2.21 -3.87
N ILE A 103 9.34 1.38 -3.90
CA ILE A 103 9.46 0.32 -4.88
C ILE A 103 8.83 -0.94 -4.29
N LEU A 104 7.78 -1.42 -4.95
CA LEU A 104 7.06 -2.64 -4.58
C LEU A 104 7.46 -3.72 -5.57
N THR A 105 7.90 -4.88 -5.08
CA THR A 105 8.34 -5.98 -5.93
C THR A 105 7.75 -7.30 -5.46
N GLU A 106 7.77 -8.29 -6.36
CA GLU A 106 7.40 -9.65 -5.97
C GLU A 106 8.37 -10.23 -4.94
N GLU A 107 9.62 -9.78 -4.93
CA GLU A 107 10.64 -10.27 -4.01
C GLU A 107 10.51 -9.64 -2.61
N ASN A 108 10.32 -8.30 -2.53
CA ASN A 108 10.26 -7.64 -1.23
C ASN A 108 8.90 -7.80 -0.55
N LYS A 109 7.86 -8.11 -1.31
CA LYS A 109 6.51 -8.39 -0.81
C LYS A 109 5.92 -7.26 0.03
N LEU A 110 6.43 -6.05 -0.14
CA LEU A 110 5.93 -4.88 0.56
C LEU A 110 4.57 -4.47 0.01
N GLN A 111 3.78 -3.85 0.86
CA GLN A 111 2.49 -3.29 0.49
C GLN A 111 2.50 -1.80 0.82
N PHE A 112 1.72 -1.03 0.09
CA PHE A 112 1.61 0.41 0.30
C PHE A 112 0.17 0.73 0.66
N PHE A 113 -0.04 1.23 1.88
CA PHE A 113 -1.36 1.67 2.32
C PHE A 113 -1.47 3.16 2.09
N ILE A 114 -2.40 3.55 1.22
CA ILE A 114 -2.64 4.93 0.82
C ILE A 114 -4.03 5.31 1.35
N PRO A 115 -4.12 6.20 2.35
CA PRO A 115 -5.42 6.59 2.89
C PRO A 115 -6.17 7.50 1.93
N LYS A 116 -7.41 7.81 2.27
CA LYS A 116 -8.19 8.81 1.52
C LYS A 116 -7.47 10.15 1.53
N GLY A 117 -7.61 10.89 0.43
CA GLY A 117 -7.04 12.23 0.33
C GLY A 117 -5.69 12.29 -0.36
N PHE A 118 -5.30 11.19 -0.98
CA PHE A 118 -4.04 11.13 -1.74
C PHE A 118 -4.29 10.99 -3.23
#